data_1f1a558dacdc59a0c19c45c3e4d26b3b
#
_entry.id   1f1a558dacdc59a0c19c45c3e4d26b3b
#
_cell.length_a   1.000
_cell.length_b   1.000
_cell.length_c   1.000
_cell.angle_alpha   90.00
_cell.angle_beta   90.00
_cell.angle_gamma   90.00
#
_symmetry.space_group_name_H-M   'P 1'
#
loop_
_entity.id
_entity.type
_entity.pdbx_description
1 polymer ?
#
loop_
_entity_poly.entity_id
_entity_poly.type
_entity_poly.pdbx_seq_one_letter_code
_entity_poly.pdbx_strand_id
1 'polypeptide(L)'
;MNREDIRIRKAVAADVLVLRRLIEASVRELQAEDYTPAQMEGALESVFGVDSQLIEDGSYLVAEARIKAAPSDVDSFGEGTNPGSEWVIAGCGGWSKRKTLYGSDHWSGREDTLLDPKRDAAKIRAFFIDPAWARRGVGSKILEACEVAAREAGFTSYEMGATLTGAKLFGAKGYVVVENIEVPLKNGLTLPVIRMAKRA
;
A
#
# COMPACT_ATOMS: atom_id res chain seq x y z
N MET A 1 4.81 8.09 19.21
CA MET A 1 3.50 8.27 18.58
C MET A 1 2.61 7.14 19.06
N ASN A 2 1.48 7.47 19.71
CA ASN A 2 0.56 6.45 20.22
C ASN A 2 -0.07 5.68 19.06
N ARG A 3 -0.27 4.37 19.20
CA ARG A 3 -0.99 3.53 18.20
C ARG A 3 -2.41 4.02 17.89
N GLU A 4 -2.94 4.92 18.70
CA GLU A 4 -4.29 5.49 18.60
C GLU A 4 -4.44 6.57 17.52
N ASP A 5 -3.33 7.10 16.99
CA ASP A 5 -3.35 8.19 16.01
C ASP A 5 -3.38 7.71 14.54
N ILE A 6 -3.62 6.43 14.29
CA ILE A 6 -3.76 5.86 12.92
C ILE A 6 -5.06 5.07 12.85
N ARG A 7 -5.94 5.43 11.91
CA ARG A 7 -7.15 4.66 11.57
C ARG A 7 -7.08 4.09 10.16
N ILE A 8 -7.75 2.98 9.92
CA ILE A 8 -7.85 2.34 8.60
C ILE A 8 -9.29 2.51 8.11
N ARG A 9 -9.43 2.89 6.83
CA ARG A 9 -10.71 2.89 6.13
C ARG A 9 -10.53 2.41 4.69
N LYS A 10 -11.63 2.07 4.04
CA LYS A 10 -11.64 1.81 2.60
C LYS A 10 -11.32 3.09 1.83
N ALA A 11 -10.52 2.94 0.76
CA ALA A 11 -10.29 4.01 -0.20
C ALA A 11 -11.57 4.26 -1.01
N VAL A 12 -11.78 5.50 -1.41
CA VAL A 12 -12.86 5.94 -2.28
C VAL A 12 -12.31 6.68 -3.49
N ALA A 13 -13.14 6.88 -4.53
CA ALA A 13 -12.71 7.56 -5.74
C ALA A 13 -12.12 8.96 -5.50
N ALA A 14 -12.60 9.68 -4.48
CA ALA A 14 -12.07 11.00 -4.10
C ALA A 14 -10.62 10.96 -3.60
N ASP A 15 -10.13 9.80 -3.15
CA ASP A 15 -8.75 9.65 -2.67
C ASP A 15 -7.72 9.55 -3.81
N VAL A 16 -8.14 9.26 -5.04
CA VAL A 16 -7.26 8.92 -6.17
C VAL A 16 -6.15 9.95 -6.40
N LEU A 17 -6.46 11.25 -6.33
CA LEU A 17 -5.47 12.31 -6.55
C LEU A 17 -4.41 12.34 -5.43
N VAL A 18 -4.82 12.12 -4.18
CA VAL A 18 -3.90 12.05 -3.04
C VAL A 18 -3.06 10.79 -3.12
N LEU A 19 -3.67 9.66 -3.47
CA LEU A 19 -2.97 8.37 -3.61
C LEU A 19 -1.90 8.42 -4.70
N ARG A 20 -2.16 9.05 -5.85
CA ARG A 20 -1.15 9.22 -6.91
C ARG A 20 0.10 9.92 -6.39
N ARG A 21 -0.06 11.05 -5.70
CA ARG A 21 1.05 11.82 -5.13
C ARG A 21 1.81 11.02 -4.07
N LEU A 22 1.08 10.33 -3.21
CA LEU A 22 1.66 9.47 -2.17
C LEU A 22 2.49 8.33 -2.80
N ILE A 23 1.95 7.66 -3.82
CA ILE A 23 2.63 6.56 -4.52
C ILE A 23 3.92 7.06 -5.17
N GLU A 24 3.87 8.20 -5.88
CA GLU A 24 5.05 8.79 -6.50
C GLU A 24 6.13 9.15 -5.47
N ALA A 25 5.77 9.80 -4.38
CA ALA A 25 6.70 10.13 -3.30
C ALA A 25 7.28 8.87 -2.64
N SER A 26 6.42 7.89 -2.34
CA SER A 26 6.82 6.61 -1.77
C SER A 26 7.86 5.88 -2.63
N VAL A 27 7.65 5.85 -3.95
CA VAL A 27 8.56 5.17 -4.88
C VAL A 27 9.88 5.91 -4.95
N ARG A 28 9.86 7.24 -5.19
CA ARG A 28 11.08 8.01 -5.41
C ARG A 28 11.94 8.16 -4.14
N GLU A 29 11.33 8.23 -2.97
CA GLU A 29 12.07 8.47 -1.72
C GLU A 29 12.39 7.19 -0.96
N LEU A 30 11.42 6.25 -0.81
CA LEU A 30 11.64 5.07 0.02
C LEU A 30 12.30 3.91 -0.71
N GLN A 31 12.29 3.90 -2.04
CA GLN A 31 12.87 2.82 -2.84
C GLN A 31 14.23 3.17 -3.47
N ALA A 32 14.74 4.38 -3.25
CA ALA A 32 15.97 4.88 -3.87
C ALA A 32 17.25 4.12 -3.48
N GLU A 33 17.25 3.40 -2.35
CA GLU A 33 18.37 2.55 -1.95
C GLU A 33 18.38 1.20 -2.68
N ASP A 34 17.24 0.74 -3.15
CA ASP A 34 17.05 -0.61 -3.72
C ASP A 34 16.91 -0.61 -5.25
N TYR A 35 16.53 0.53 -5.86
CA TYR A 35 16.30 0.68 -7.30
C TYR A 35 16.95 1.93 -7.86
N THR A 36 17.38 1.84 -9.12
CA THR A 36 17.89 3.01 -9.85
C THR A 36 16.77 4.00 -10.18
N PRO A 37 17.08 5.30 -10.37
CA PRO A 37 16.07 6.27 -10.81
C PRO A 37 15.34 5.85 -12.08
N ALA A 38 16.02 5.26 -13.05
CA ALA A 38 15.42 4.78 -14.30
C ALA A 38 14.45 3.61 -14.09
N GLN A 39 14.72 2.71 -13.13
CA GLN A 39 13.80 1.64 -12.76
C GLN A 39 12.56 2.22 -12.04
N MET A 40 12.74 3.17 -11.14
CA MET A 40 11.63 3.81 -10.42
C MET A 40 10.69 4.55 -11.38
N GLU A 41 11.22 5.35 -12.30
CA GLU A 41 10.39 6.05 -13.29
C GLU A 41 9.70 5.07 -14.24
N GLY A 42 10.40 4.07 -14.77
CA GLY A 42 9.78 3.02 -15.60
C GLY A 42 8.70 2.22 -14.86
N ALA A 43 8.86 2.01 -13.56
CA ALA A 43 7.86 1.34 -12.73
C ALA A 43 6.62 2.23 -12.49
N LEU A 44 6.80 3.53 -12.29
CA LEU A 44 5.69 4.49 -12.18
C LEU A 44 4.88 4.60 -13.50
N GLU A 45 5.53 4.44 -14.64
CA GLU A 45 4.84 4.45 -15.94
C GLU A 45 4.06 3.17 -16.25
N SER A 46 4.39 2.04 -15.64
CA SER A 46 3.87 0.74 -16.08
C SER A 46 3.34 -0.18 -15.00
N VAL A 47 3.90 -0.15 -13.77
CA VAL A 47 3.60 -1.11 -12.71
C VAL A 47 2.97 -0.45 -11.50
N PHE A 48 3.58 0.65 -11.02
CA PHE A 48 3.14 1.35 -9.82
C PHE A 48 2.11 2.43 -10.14
N GLY A 49 1.09 2.51 -9.31
CA GLY A 49 0.01 3.47 -9.46
C GLY A 49 -1.20 3.09 -8.64
N VAL A 50 -2.26 3.85 -8.79
CA VAL A 50 -3.55 3.54 -8.19
C VAL A 50 -4.13 2.30 -8.88
N ASP A 51 -4.81 1.47 -8.11
CA ASP A 51 -5.55 0.31 -8.59
C ASP A 51 -7.05 0.58 -8.38
N SER A 52 -7.71 1.06 -9.43
CA SER A 52 -9.13 1.40 -9.40
C SER A 52 -10.01 0.19 -9.11
N GLN A 53 -9.61 -1.00 -9.59
CA GLN A 53 -10.34 -2.24 -9.34
C GLN A 53 -10.36 -2.61 -7.85
N LEU A 54 -9.28 -2.35 -7.11
CA LEU A 54 -9.27 -2.56 -5.66
C LEU A 54 -10.23 -1.58 -4.95
N ILE A 55 -10.39 -0.36 -5.48
CA ILE A 55 -11.36 0.62 -4.96
C ILE A 55 -12.79 0.13 -5.23
N GLU A 56 -13.08 -0.31 -6.46
CA GLU A 56 -14.39 -0.85 -6.87
C GLU A 56 -14.75 -2.12 -6.09
N ASP A 57 -13.79 -3.03 -5.89
CA ASP A 57 -13.96 -4.24 -5.08
C ASP A 57 -14.10 -3.93 -3.58
N GLY A 58 -13.89 -2.69 -3.14
CA GLY A 58 -13.93 -2.28 -1.73
C GLY A 58 -12.83 -2.90 -0.87
N SER A 59 -11.71 -3.26 -1.49
CA SER A 59 -10.57 -3.95 -0.88
C SER A 59 -9.28 -3.14 -0.87
N TYR A 60 -9.29 -1.90 -1.38
CA TYR A 60 -8.21 -0.95 -1.21
C TYR A 60 -8.40 -0.17 0.09
N LEU A 61 -7.39 -0.15 0.94
CA LEU A 61 -7.41 0.47 2.25
C LEU A 61 -6.46 1.66 2.29
N VAL A 62 -6.84 2.69 3.03
CA VAL A 62 -5.97 3.81 3.38
C VAL A 62 -5.78 3.86 4.89
N ALA A 63 -4.57 4.17 5.32
CA ALA A 63 -4.25 4.53 6.68
C ALA A 63 -4.25 6.04 6.78
N GLU A 64 -5.11 6.59 7.62
CA GLU A 64 -5.10 8.00 7.96
C GLU A 64 -4.41 8.19 9.31
N ALA A 65 -3.50 9.15 9.36
CA ALA A 65 -2.80 9.55 10.55
C ALA A 65 -3.24 10.96 10.99
N ARG A 66 -3.24 11.17 12.28
CA ARG A 66 -3.66 12.44 12.88
C ARG A 66 -2.49 13.40 12.95
N ILE A 67 -2.60 14.55 12.32
CA ILE A 67 -1.71 15.67 12.54
C ILE A 67 -2.24 16.46 13.76
N LYS A 68 -1.42 16.58 14.80
CA LYS A 68 -1.71 17.56 15.86
C LYS A 68 -1.45 18.93 15.27
N ALA A 69 -2.47 19.78 15.21
CA ALA A 69 -2.26 21.19 14.90
C ALA A 69 -1.21 21.75 15.87
N ALA A 70 -0.23 22.47 15.34
CA ALA A 70 0.64 23.26 16.20
C ALA A 70 -0.24 24.17 17.07
N PRO A 71 0.11 24.39 18.35
CA PRO A 71 -0.57 25.40 19.13
C PRO A 71 -0.47 26.73 18.36
N SER A 72 -1.57 27.20 17.81
CA SER A 72 -1.64 28.56 17.33
C SER A 72 -1.45 29.47 18.55
N ASP A 73 -0.54 30.43 18.46
CA ASP A 73 -0.40 31.47 19.47
C ASP A 73 -1.80 32.02 19.78
N VAL A 74 -2.20 31.88 21.02
CA VAL A 74 -3.54 32.20 21.48
C VAL A 74 -3.67 33.70 21.42
N ASP A 75 -4.41 34.21 20.45
CA ASP A 75 -4.90 35.58 20.54
C ASP A 75 -5.82 35.69 21.75
N SER A 76 -5.57 36.72 22.55
CA SER A 76 -6.07 36.94 23.90
C SER A 76 -7.58 37.24 24.01
N PHE A 77 -8.42 36.67 23.16
CA PHE A 77 -9.88 36.77 23.24
C PHE A 77 -10.48 35.37 23.19
N GLY A 78 -10.81 34.89 24.38
CA GLY A 78 -11.27 33.56 24.66
C GLY A 78 -12.60 33.19 23.98
N GLU A 79 -12.53 32.52 22.88
CA GLU A 79 -13.51 31.50 22.49
C GLU A 79 -12.71 30.31 21.88
N GLY A 80 -12.62 29.23 22.65
CA GLY A 80 -11.84 28.07 22.30
C GLY A 80 -12.44 27.32 21.10
N THR A 81 -12.02 27.65 19.89
CA THR A 81 -12.07 26.73 18.78
C THR A 81 -10.93 25.74 18.99
N ASN A 82 -11.28 24.54 19.41
CA ASN A 82 -10.37 23.40 19.47
C ASN A 82 -9.67 23.28 18.10
N PRO A 83 -8.33 23.47 17.98
CA PRO A 83 -7.67 23.35 16.69
C PRO A 83 -7.93 21.93 16.18
N GLY A 84 -8.76 21.82 15.13
CA GLY A 84 -9.23 20.57 14.60
C GLY A 84 -8.03 19.70 14.19
N SER A 85 -7.91 18.55 14.81
CA SER A 85 -6.94 17.57 14.38
C SER A 85 -7.29 17.13 12.98
N GLU A 86 -6.40 17.40 12.04
CA GLU A 86 -6.56 17.00 10.65
C GLU A 86 -6.11 15.56 10.45
N TRP A 87 -6.87 14.78 9.69
CA TRP A 87 -6.52 13.43 9.27
C TRP A 87 -5.93 13.49 7.86
N VAL A 88 -4.74 12.94 7.71
CA VAL A 88 -4.06 12.85 6.41
C VAL A 88 -3.81 11.40 6.03
N ILE A 89 -3.87 11.08 4.74
CA ILE A 89 -3.54 9.73 4.25
C ILE A 89 -2.02 9.53 4.38
N ALA A 90 -1.64 8.60 5.24
CA ALA A 90 -0.25 8.25 5.57
C ALA A 90 0.25 7.00 4.81
N GLY A 91 -0.64 6.26 4.16
CA GLY A 91 -0.30 5.09 3.38
C GLY A 91 -1.54 4.41 2.82
N CYS A 92 -1.30 3.50 1.88
CA CYS A 92 -2.32 2.67 1.27
C CYS A 92 -1.83 1.24 1.05
N GLY A 93 -2.77 0.33 0.84
CA GLY A 93 -2.50 -1.05 0.51
C GLY A 93 -3.82 -1.81 0.37
N GLY A 94 -3.80 -2.89 -0.39
CA GLY A 94 -5.02 -3.64 -0.64
C GLY A 94 -4.82 -5.14 -0.66
N TRP A 95 -5.93 -5.83 -0.65
CA TRP A 95 -5.98 -7.25 -0.92
C TRP A 95 -6.94 -7.53 -2.09
N SER A 96 -6.74 -8.63 -2.80
CA SER A 96 -7.55 -8.99 -3.95
C SER A 96 -7.92 -10.46 -3.95
N LYS A 97 -9.18 -10.71 -4.29
CA LYS A 97 -9.72 -12.02 -4.64
C LYS A 97 -9.51 -12.39 -6.12
N ARG A 98 -8.63 -11.68 -6.83
CA ARG A 98 -8.33 -11.88 -8.25
C ARG A 98 -6.89 -12.32 -8.42
N LYS A 99 -6.59 -12.97 -9.55
CA LYS A 99 -5.28 -13.60 -9.81
C LYS A 99 -4.12 -12.62 -9.98
N THR A 100 -4.39 -11.36 -10.38
CA THR A 100 -3.33 -10.36 -10.57
C THR A 100 -2.46 -10.21 -9.33
N LEU A 101 -1.20 -10.56 -9.44
CA LEU A 101 -0.24 -10.56 -8.34
C LEU A 101 0.33 -9.15 -8.06
N TYR A 102 0.61 -8.38 -9.10
CA TYR A 102 1.16 -7.01 -9.04
C TYR A 102 0.64 -6.18 -10.22
N GLY A 103 0.90 -4.88 -10.18
CA GLY A 103 0.50 -3.93 -11.21
C GLY A 103 -0.70 -3.08 -10.81
N SER A 104 -0.74 -1.87 -11.35
CA SER A 104 -1.79 -0.87 -11.19
C SER A 104 -2.70 -0.86 -12.43
N ASP A 105 -3.51 0.20 -12.60
CA ASP A 105 -4.33 0.42 -13.80
C ASP A 105 -3.49 0.52 -15.08
N HIS A 106 -2.19 0.85 -14.96
CA HIS A 106 -1.26 0.95 -16.09
C HIS A 106 -0.69 -0.40 -16.55
N TRP A 107 -0.90 -1.47 -15.78
CA TRP A 107 -0.35 -2.77 -16.06
C TRP A 107 -1.19 -3.56 -17.06
N SER A 108 -0.61 -3.91 -18.20
CA SER A 108 -1.30 -4.66 -19.28
C SER A 108 -1.45 -6.16 -19.00
N GLY A 109 -0.68 -6.70 -18.06
CA GLY A 109 -0.69 -8.12 -17.68
C GLY A 109 -1.69 -8.47 -16.58
N ARG A 110 -2.79 -7.69 -16.42
CA ARG A 110 -3.82 -7.97 -15.41
C ARG A 110 -4.61 -9.23 -15.76
N GLU A 111 -4.88 -10.03 -14.74
CA GLU A 111 -5.72 -11.22 -14.82
C GLU A 111 -6.86 -11.11 -13.79
N ASP A 112 -8.06 -10.80 -14.27
CA ASP A 112 -9.21 -10.47 -13.42
C ASP A 112 -9.99 -11.70 -12.93
N THR A 113 -9.54 -12.90 -13.29
CA THR A 113 -10.15 -14.17 -12.85
C THR A 113 -10.20 -14.23 -11.32
N LEU A 114 -11.38 -14.60 -10.80
CA LEU A 114 -11.58 -14.77 -9.36
C LEU A 114 -10.84 -16.01 -8.85
N LEU A 115 -10.30 -15.89 -7.66
CA LEU A 115 -9.63 -16.94 -6.90
C LEU A 115 -10.66 -17.76 -6.10
N ASP A 116 -10.38 -19.05 -5.93
CA ASP A 116 -11.12 -19.91 -4.99
C ASP A 116 -10.47 -19.81 -3.60
N PRO A 117 -11.16 -19.27 -2.59
CA PRO A 117 -10.59 -19.10 -1.25
C PRO A 117 -10.11 -20.41 -0.59
N LYS A 118 -10.65 -21.57 -1.04
CA LYS A 118 -10.28 -22.89 -0.51
C LYS A 118 -8.97 -23.44 -1.10
N ARG A 119 -8.51 -22.90 -2.22
CA ARG A 119 -7.37 -23.43 -3.00
C ARG A 119 -6.28 -22.39 -3.23
N ASP A 120 -6.69 -21.14 -3.41
CA ASP A 120 -5.82 -20.07 -3.85
C ASP A 120 -5.44 -19.16 -2.67
N ALA A 121 -4.34 -18.42 -2.81
CA ALA A 121 -3.92 -17.37 -1.89
C ALA A 121 -4.51 -16.01 -2.32
N ALA A 122 -5.08 -15.26 -1.37
CA ALA A 122 -5.44 -13.87 -1.62
C ALA A 122 -4.20 -13.05 -1.98
N LYS A 123 -4.33 -12.10 -2.90
CA LYS A 123 -3.20 -11.25 -3.31
C LYS A 123 -3.16 -9.99 -2.44
N ILE A 124 -2.03 -9.74 -1.79
CA ILE A 124 -1.74 -8.48 -1.09
C ILE A 124 -0.97 -7.60 -2.07
N ARG A 125 -1.44 -6.37 -2.33
CA ARG A 125 -0.88 -5.55 -3.40
C ARG A 125 -1.10 -4.05 -3.19
N ALA A 126 -0.46 -3.24 -4.04
CA ALA A 126 -0.58 -1.78 -4.05
C ALA A 126 -0.23 -1.11 -2.71
N PHE A 127 0.85 -1.58 -2.06
CA PHE A 127 1.32 -1.08 -0.76
C PHE A 127 2.31 0.07 -0.93
N PHE A 128 1.92 1.25 -0.45
CA PHE A 128 2.76 2.45 -0.47
C PHE A 128 2.57 3.26 0.82
N ILE A 129 3.66 3.79 1.34
CA ILE A 129 3.67 4.59 2.57
C ILE A 129 4.21 5.98 2.24
N ASP A 130 3.55 7.01 2.73
CA ASP A 130 4.06 8.37 2.64
C ASP A 130 5.40 8.46 3.40
N PRO A 131 6.47 9.01 2.78
CA PRO A 131 7.80 9.10 3.39
C PRO A 131 7.79 9.74 4.78
N ALA A 132 6.98 10.78 5.01
CA ALA A 132 6.86 11.44 6.31
C ALA A 132 6.29 10.50 7.41
N TRP A 133 5.63 9.42 7.02
CA TRP A 133 5.02 8.44 7.92
C TRP A 133 5.71 7.07 7.90
N ALA A 134 6.83 6.96 7.18
CA ALA A 134 7.61 5.72 7.15
C ALA A 134 8.13 5.32 8.55
N ARG A 135 8.29 4.01 8.78
CA ARG A 135 8.81 3.43 10.04
C ARG A 135 7.98 3.73 11.30
N ARG A 136 6.74 4.20 11.14
CA ARG A 136 5.81 4.50 12.24
C ARG A 136 4.70 3.45 12.41
N GLY A 137 4.84 2.28 11.78
CA GLY A 137 3.90 1.17 11.90
C GLY A 137 2.70 1.24 10.95
N VAL A 138 2.62 2.25 10.07
CA VAL A 138 1.53 2.42 9.09
C VAL A 138 1.37 1.16 8.23
N GLY A 139 2.44 0.69 7.59
CA GLY A 139 2.41 -0.50 6.73
C GLY A 139 1.96 -1.76 7.48
N SER A 140 2.38 -1.92 8.76
CA SER A 140 1.94 -3.06 9.58
C SER A 140 0.44 -3.04 9.84
N LYS A 141 -0.15 -1.87 10.10
CA LYS A 141 -1.60 -1.75 10.33
C LYS A 141 -2.42 -2.00 9.06
N ILE A 142 -1.95 -1.50 7.92
CA ILE A 142 -2.60 -1.76 6.63
C ILE A 142 -2.56 -3.27 6.32
N LEU A 143 -1.38 -3.91 6.47
CA LEU A 143 -1.24 -5.34 6.22
C LEU A 143 -2.16 -6.18 7.10
N GLU A 144 -2.21 -5.89 8.40
CA GLU A 144 -3.09 -6.56 9.34
C GLU A 144 -4.57 -6.45 8.93
N ALA A 145 -5.01 -5.25 8.54
CA ALA A 145 -6.37 -5.03 8.07
C ALA A 145 -6.67 -5.78 6.75
N CYS A 146 -5.71 -5.84 5.81
CA CYS A 146 -5.85 -6.64 4.59
C CYS A 146 -5.95 -8.14 4.89
N GLU A 147 -5.11 -8.66 5.78
CA GLU A 147 -5.14 -10.07 6.19
C GLU A 147 -6.45 -10.43 6.89
N VAL A 148 -6.96 -9.55 7.77
CA VAL A 148 -8.27 -9.74 8.42
C VAL A 148 -9.38 -9.81 7.37
N ALA A 149 -9.46 -8.83 6.47
CA ALA A 149 -10.51 -8.78 5.45
C ALA A 149 -10.44 -9.98 4.47
N ALA A 150 -9.25 -10.40 4.07
CA ALA A 150 -9.07 -11.57 3.22
C ALA A 150 -9.49 -12.86 3.93
N ARG A 151 -9.20 -13.00 5.23
CA ARG A 151 -9.63 -14.15 6.04
C ARG A 151 -11.14 -14.18 6.22
N GLU A 152 -11.78 -13.03 6.44
CA GLU A 152 -13.24 -12.92 6.50
C GLU A 152 -13.90 -13.32 5.17
N ALA A 153 -13.19 -13.11 4.03
CA ALA A 153 -13.62 -13.59 2.72
C ALA A 153 -13.32 -15.09 2.46
N GLY A 154 -12.79 -15.81 3.47
CA GLY A 154 -12.56 -17.24 3.43
C GLY A 154 -11.17 -17.70 3.00
N PHE A 155 -10.25 -16.78 2.75
CA PHE A 155 -8.87 -17.14 2.37
C PHE A 155 -8.04 -17.58 3.58
N THR A 156 -7.22 -18.61 3.38
CA THR A 156 -6.34 -19.18 4.41
C THR A 156 -4.86 -19.00 4.11
N SER A 157 -4.54 -18.30 3.03
CA SER A 157 -3.18 -17.96 2.63
C SER A 157 -3.15 -16.65 1.84
N TYR A 158 -1.99 -16.02 1.87
CA TYR A 158 -1.72 -14.73 1.24
C TYR A 158 -0.47 -14.81 0.39
N GLU A 159 -0.44 -14.02 -0.68
CA GLU A 159 0.67 -13.94 -1.61
C GLU A 159 0.84 -12.51 -2.13
N MET A 160 2.06 -12.11 -2.43
CA MET A 160 2.36 -10.80 -2.97
C MET A 160 3.60 -10.79 -3.86
N GLY A 161 3.68 -9.79 -4.75
CA GLY A 161 4.92 -9.36 -5.39
C GLY A 161 5.48 -8.17 -4.60
N ALA A 162 6.39 -8.43 -3.68
CA ALA A 162 6.99 -7.42 -2.84
C ALA A 162 8.13 -6.71 -3.57
N THR A 163 8.23 -5.38 -3.46
CA THR A 163 9.46 -4.67 -3.82
C THR A 163 10.60 -5.10 -2.89
N LEU A 164 11.86 -4.91 -3.30
CA LEU A 164 13.03 -5.19 -2.45
C LEU A 164 12.92 -4.43 -1.11
N THR A 165 12.49 -3.19 -1.17
CA THR A 165 12.24 -2.33 0.00
C THR A 165 11.15 -2.90 0.92
N GLY A 166 10.04 -3.36 0.33
CA GLY A 166 8.90 -3.90 1.07
C GLY A 166 9.15 -5.27 1.70
N ALA A 167 10.02 -6.08 1.11
CA ALA A 167 10.29 -7.44 1.54
C ALA A 167 10.71 -7.54 3.01
N LYS A 168 11.44 -6.55 3.53
CA LYS A 168 11.85 -6.48 4.95
C LYS A 168 10.64 -6.41 5.89
N LEU A 169 9.62 -5.61 5.54
CA LEU A 169 8.39 -5.51 6.32
C LEU A 169 7.64 -6.85 6.30
N PHE A 170 7.44 -7.41 5.12
CA PHE A 170 6.64 -8.62 4.94
C PHE A 170 7.32 -9.84 5.57
N GLY A 171 8.65 -9.98 5.46
CA GLY A 171 9.42 -10.99 6.16
C GLY A 171 9.26 -10.92 7.68
N ALA A 172 9.30 -9.72 8.27
CA ALA A 172 9.04 -9.50 9.69
C ALA A 172 7.60 -9.83 10.12
N LYS A 173 6.67 -9.94 9.15
CA LYS A 173 5.25 -10.33 9.36
C LYS A 173 4.97 -11.80 9.03
N GLY A 174 6.01 -12.61 8.81
CA GLY A 174 5.91 -14.06 8.61
C GLY A 174 5.70 -14.49 7.16
N TYR A 175 5.87 -13.60 6.19
CA TYR A 175 5.92 -13.99 4.79
C TYR A 175 7.28 -14.58 4.46
N VAL A 176 7.28 -15.65 3.70
CA VAL A 176 8.48 -16.33 3.21
C VAL A 176 8.67 -16.08 1.72
N VAL A 177 9.92 -16.04 1.28
CA VAL A 177 10.29 -15.92 -0.14
C VAL A 177 9.89 -17.20 -0.87
N VAL A 178 9.21 -17.05 -2.01
CA VAL A 178 8.84 -18.14 -2.92
C VAL A 178 9.76 -18.11 -4.14
N GLU A 179 9.90 -16.94 -4.77
CA GLU A 179 10.76 -16.77 -5.96
C GLU A 179 11.12 -15.30 -6.19
N ASN A 180 12.15 -15.06 -6.98
CA ASN A 180 12.47 -13.72 -7.50
C ASN A 180 11.87 -13.57 -8.90
N ILE A 181 11.29 -12.42 -9.18
CA ILE A 181 10.63 -12.09 -10.46
C ILE A 181 11.27 -10.84 -11.04
N GLU A 182 11.57 -10.86 -12.34
CA GLU A 182 12.01 -9.69 -13.10
C GLU A 182 10.82 -9.15 -13.89
N VAL A 183 10.20 -8.07 -13.41
CA VAL A 183 9.04 -7.44 -14.06
C VAL A 183 9.52 -6.55 -15.20
N PRO A 184 9.11 -6.79 -16.46
CA PRO A 184 9.53 -5.95 -17.57
C PRO A 184 8.92 -4.55 -17.48
N LEU A 185 9.74 -3.52 -17.74
CA LEU A 185 9.33 -2.12 -17.76
C LEU A 185 9.25 -1.60 -19.20
N LYS A 186 8.42 -0.58 -19.44
CA LYS A 186 8.27 0.02 -20.79
C LYS A 186 9.56 0.65 -21.34
N ASN A 187 10.45 1.08 -20.46
CA ASN A 187 11.75 1.63 -20.84
C ASN A 187 12.83 0.58 -21.16
N GLY A 188 12.46 -0.70 -21.26
CA GLY A 188 13.37 -1.80 -21.59
C GLY A 188 14.18 -2.35 -20.41
N LEU A 189 14.05 -1.78 -19.23
CA LEU A 189 14.64 -2.30 -18.00
C LEU A 189 13.72 -3.36 -17.36
N THR A 190 14.22 -4.00 -16.31
CA THR A 190 13.42 -4.86 -15.43
C THR A 190 13.36 -4.28 -14.02
N LEU A 191 12.28 -4.59 -13.31
CA LEU A 191 12.11 -4.30 -11.90
C LEU A 191 12.17 -5.60 -11.12
N PRO A 192 13.22 -5.86 -10.33
CA PRO A 192 13.28 -7.00 -9.45
C PRO A 192 12.20 -6.92 -8.39
N VAL A 193 11.39 -7.94 -8.25
CA VAL A 193 10.42 -8.09 -7.16
C VAL A 193 10.52 -9.49 -6.57
N ILE A 194 10.10 -9.66 -5.33
CA ILE A 194 10.14 -10.93 -4.62
C ILE A 194 8.70 -11.42 -4.42
N ARG A 195 8.38 -12.58 -4.99
CA ARG A 195 7.14 -13.26 -4.65
C ARG A 195 7.27 -13.83 -3.25
N MET A 196 6.36 -13.41 -2.38
CA MET A 196 6.33 -13.86 -0.99
C MET A 196 4.95 -14.42 -0.66
N ALA A 197 4.91 -15.40 0.24
CA ALA A 197 3.66 -16.04 0.67
C ALA A 197 3.64 -16.28 2.18
N LYS A 198 2.41 -16.36 2.73
CA LYS A 198 2.14 -16.65 4.15
C LYS A 198 0.85 -17.46 4.26
N ARG A 199 0.81 -18.40 5.20
CA ARG A 199 -0.45 -19.03 5.66
C ARG A 199 -1.09 -18.19 6.77
N ALA A 200 -2.43 -18.10 6.76
CA ALA A 200 -3.20 -17.38 7.76
C ALA A 200 -3.13 -18.01 9.14
#